data_77d6e60a6bcbc10ef65dc66df7cdffe5
#
_entry.id   77d6e60a6bcbc10ef65dc66df7cdffe5
#
_cell.length_a   1.000
_cell.length_b   1.000
_cell.length_c   1.000
_cell.angle_alpha   90.00
_cell.angle_beta   90.00
_cell.angle_gamma   90.00
#
_symmetry.space_group_name_H-M   'P 1'
#
loop_
_entity.id
_entity.type
_entity.pdbx_description
1 polymer ?
#
loop_
_entity_poly.entity_id
_entity_poly.type
_entity_poly.pdbx_seq_one_letter_code
_entity_poly.pdbx_strand_id
1 'polypeptide(L)'
;MDISGILMYYTLMTPKDLPADWKAIAMCESSMNPKAISPTGKFMGLFQFSQASWEFVGGTGKPHEAHWRVQFAMAKKLKEKQGWNAWPQCSRKTGLI
;
A
#
# COMPACT_ATOMS: atom_id res chain seq x y z
N MET A 1 24.11 -16.76 -8.80
CA MET A 1 23.28 -15.64 -8.38
C MET A 1 21.83 -15.91 -8.80
N ASP A 2 20.94 -15.93 -7.84
CA ASP A 2 19.53 -16.13 -8.15
C ASP A 2 18.91 -14.81 -8.64
N ILE A 3 18.40 -14.82 -9.87
CA ILE A 3 17.81 -13.64 -10.47
C ILE A 3 16.27 -13.62 -10.37
N SER A 4 15.67 -14.65 -9.76
CA SER A 4 14.20 -14.77 -9.67
C SER A 4 13.57 -13.56 -9.03
N GLY A 5 14.11 -13.09 -7.90
CA GLY A 5 13.60 -11.92 -7.20
C GLY A 5 13.74 -10.64 -8.03
N ILE A 6 14.81 -10.53 -8.80
CA ILE A 6 15.04 -9.38 -9.68
C ILE A 6 13.99 -9.36 -10.80
N LEU A 7 13.72 -10.52 -11.42
CA LEU A 7 12.71 -10.63 -12.47
C LEU A 7 11.32 -10.27 -11.95
N MET A 8 10.94 -10.75 -10.78
CA MET A 8 9.67 -10.38 -10.16
C MET A 8 9.58 -8.88 -9.89
N TYR A 9 10.66 -8.28 -9.41
CA TYR A 9 10.69 -6.84 -9.16
C TYR A 9 10.45 -6.05 -10.46
N TYR A 10 11.09 -6.44 -11.56
CA TYR A 10 10.95 -5.75 -12.84
C TYR A 10 9.60 -5.99 -13.51
N THR A 11 8.87 -7.07 -13.18
CA THR A 11 7.53 -7.30 -13.72
C THR A 11 6.47 -6.42 -13.06
N LEU A 12 6.74 -5.87 -11.87
CA LEU A 12 5.82 -4.95 -11.20
C LEU A 12 6.01 -3.54 -11.75
N MET A 13 5.44 -3.27 -12.92
CA MET A 13 5.62 -2.02 -13.65
C MET A 13 4.64 -0.93 -13.25
N THR A 14 3.42 -1.31 -12.83
CA THR A 14 2.36 -0.38 -12.42
C THR A 14 1.64 -0.95 -11.19
N PRO A 15 0.85 -0.13 -10.47
CA PRO A 15 0.04 -0.66 -9.36
C PRO A 15 -0.92 -1.77 -9.78
N LYS A 16 -1.31 -1.84 -11.04
CA LYS A 16 -2.17 -2.93 -11.56
C LYS A 16 -1.51 -4.30 -11.46
N ASP A 17 -0.19 -4.34 -11.33
CA ASP A 17 0.57 -5.59 -11.21
C ASP A 17 0.68 -6.09 -9.77
N LEU A 18 0.09 -5.39 -8.80
CA LEU A 18 0.07 -5.85 -7.41
C LEU A 18 -0.57 -7.23 -7.28
N PRO A 19 -0.11 -8.05 -6.32
CA PRO A 19 -0.82 -9.29 -5.98
C PRO A 19 -2.30 -9.04 -5.69
N ALA A 20 -3.14 -10.03 -5.97
CA ALA A 20 -4.61 -9.87 -5.94
C ALA A 20 -5.14 -9.25 -4.65
N ASP A 21 -4.67 -9.69 -3.49
CA ASP A 21 -5.13 -9.17 -2.20
C ASP A 21 -4.78 -7.69 -2.05
N TRP A 22 -3.55 -7.34 -2.37
CA TRP A 22 -3.06 -5.97 -2.29
C TRP A 22 -3.73 -5.06 -3.31
N LYS A 23 -3.99 -5.59 -4.49
CA LYS A 23 -4.71 -4.86 -5.54
C LYS A 23 -6.13 -4.53 -5.08
N ALA A 24 -6.81 -5.48 -4.44
CA ALA A 24 -8.15 -5.28 -3.91
C ALA A 24 -8.16 -4.17 -2.85
N ILE A 25 -7.19 -4.18 -1.93
CA ILE A 25 -7.06 -3.14 -0.91
C ILE A 25 -6.79 -1.78 -1.56
N ALA A 26 -5.85 -1.69 -2.48
CA ALA A 26 -5.51 -0.44 -3.16
C ALA A 26 -6.70 0.12 -3.96
N MET A 27 -7.44 -0.75 -4.62
CA MET A 27 -8.64 -0.34 -5.36
C MET A 27 -9.69 0.24 -4.41
N CYS A 28 -9.93 -0.42 -3.30
CA CYS A 28 -10.90 0.02 -2.29
C CYS A 28 -10.46 1.32 -1.62
N GLU A 29 -9.17 1.45 -1.25
CA GLU A 29 -8.68 2.61 -0.50
C GLU A 29 -8.53 3.87 -1.35
N SER A 30 -8.01 3.73 -2.57
CA SER A 30 -7.60 4.89 -3.36
C SER A 30 -8.02 4.83 -4.83
N SER A 31 -8.77 3.82 -5.24
CA SER A 31 -9.06 3.54 -6.65
C SER A 31 -7.76 3.39 -7.47
N MET A 32 -6.75 2.78 -6.86
CA MET A 32 -5.44 2.54 -7.47
C MET A 32 -4.62 3.82 -7.72
N ASN A 33 -4.90 4.89 -6.99
CA ASN A 33 -4.20 6.17 -7.18
C ASN A 33 -3.12 6.38 -6.12
N PRO A 34 -1.83 6.29 -6.48
CA PRO A 34 -0.74 6.49 -5.52
C PRO A 34 -0.67 7.91 -4.96
N LYS A 35 -1.31 8.87 -5.62
CA LYS A 35 -1.29 10.29 -5.21
C LYS A 35 -2.56 10.72 -4.50
N ALA A 36 -3.45 9.78 -4.20
CA ALA A 36 -4.72 10.08 -3.55
C ALA A 36 -4.52 10.70 -2.16
N ILE A 37 -5.32 11.69 -1.86
CA ILE A 37 -5.41 12.30 -0.54
C ILE A 37 -6.87 12.28 -0.16
N SER A 38 -7.18 11.79 1.06
CA SER A 38 -8.56 11.74 1.52
C SER A 38 -9.14 13.17 1.68
N PRO A 39 -10.48 13.31 1.69
CA PRO A 39 -11.11 14.63 1.83
C PRO A 39 -10.68 15.40 3.09
N THR A 40 -10.35 14.67 4.17
CA THR A 40 -9.87 15.29 5.41
C THR A 40 -8.36 15.58 5.40
N GLY A 41 -7.64 15.08 4.40
CA GLY A 41 -6.18 15.16 4.33
C GLY A 41 -5.46 14.20 5.26
N LYS A 42 -6.18 13.36 6.02
CA LYS A 42 -5.58 12.49 7.03
C LYS A 42 -4.96 11.22 6.46
N PHE A 43 -5.42 10.77 5.30
CA PHE A 43 -4.98 9.52 4.70
C PHE A 43 -4.46 9.80 3.29
N MET A 44 -3.35 9.17 2.93
CA MET A 44 -2.62 9.53 1.72
C MET A 44 -2.06 8.29 1.02
N GLY A 45 -2.07 8.35 -0.31
CA GLY A 45 -1.40 7.38 -1.15
C GLY A 45 -2.26 6.19 -1.53
N LEU A 46 -1.60 5.24 -2.17
CA LEU A 46 -2.23 4.05 -2.75
C LEU A 46 -3.01 3.23 -1.70
N PHE A 47 -2.49 3.15 -0.48
CA PHE A 47 -3.06 2.37 0.62
C PHE A 47 -3.63 3.26 1.73
N GLN A 48 -3.73 4.57 1.49
CA GLN A 48 -4.30 5.54 2.42
C GLN A 48 -3.69 5.47 3.83
N PHE A 49 -2.37 5.63 3.88
CA PHE A 49 -1.64 5.74 5.14
C PHE A 49 -1.96 7.03 5.87
N SER A 50 -2.09 6.95 7.19
CA SER A 50 -1.93 8.14 8.02
C SER A 50 -0.44 8.48 8.11
N GLN A 51 -0.11 9.73 8.42
CA GLN A 51 1.28 10.12 8.59
C GLN A 51 1.94 9.31 9.72
N ALA A 52 1.22 9.10 10.82
CA ALA A 52 1.74 8.32 11.95
C ALA A 52 2.06 6.88 11.57
N SER A 53 1.16 6.21 10.86
CA SER A 53 1.40 4.82 10.42
C SER A 53 2.56 4.74 9.43
N TRP A 54 2.67 5.73 8.55
CA TRP A 54 3.76 5.82 7.58
C TRP A 54 5.11 5.88 8.28
N GLU A 55 5.24 6.79 9.25
CA GLU A 55 6.47 6.94 10.04
C GLU A 55 6.74 5.72 10.91
N PHE A 56 5.70 5.10 11.45
CA PHE A 56 5.81 3.89 12.27
C PHE A 56 6.52 2.75 11.53
N VAL A 57 6.27 2.61 10.23
CA VAL A 57 6.92 1.57 9.42
C VAL A 57 8.21 2.05 8.76
N GLY A 58 8.67 3.25 9.09
CA GLY A 58 9.95 3.77 8.60
C GLY A 58 9.85 4.67 7.38
N GLY A 59 8.64 5.09 7.01
CA GLY A 59 8.46 6.01 5.90
C GLY A 59 8.96 7.41 6.24
N THR A 60 9.49 8.09 5.22
CA THR A 60 9.92 9.49 5.32
C THR A 60 9.09 10.33 4.36
N GLY A 61 8.97 11.63 4.65
CA GLY A 61 8.13 12.52 3.84
C GLY A 61 6.66 12.14 3.93
N LYS A 62 5.91 12.42 2.88
CA LYS A 62 4.48 12.11 2.83
C LYS A 62 4.23 10.81 2.07
N PRO A 63 3.27 9.99 2.53
CA PRO A 63 2.98 8.71 1.86
C PRO A 63 2.70 8.82 0.35
N HIS A 64 1.90 9.80 -0.06
CA HIS A 64 1.49 9.96 -1.46
C HIS A 64 2.58 10.58 -2.36
N GLU A 65 3.65 11.10 -1.77
CA GLU A 65 4.79 11.64 -2.52
C GLU A 65 5.84 10.57 -2.80
N ALA A 66 5.78 9.45 -2.09
CA ALA A 66 6.69 8.33 -2.33
C ALA A 66 6.28 7.58 -3.59
N HIS A 67 7.26 6.97 -4.25
CA HIS A 67 6.99 6.07 -5.36
C HIS A 67 6.05 4.95 -4.91
N TRP A 68 5.13 4.50 -5.76
CA TRP A 68 4.13 3.51 -5.37
C TRP A 68 4.74 2.19 -4.87
N ARG A 69 5.92 1.80 -5.38
CA ARG A 69 6.61 0.60 -4.89
C ARG A 69 7.10 0.75 -3.46
N VAL A 70 7.52 1.97 -3.09
CA VAL A 70 7.88 2.29 -1.70
C VAL A 70 6.62 2.23 -0.83
N GLN A 71 5.52 2.78 -1.33
CA GLN A 71 4.24 2.70 -0.62
C GLN A 71 3.83 1.24 -0.38
N PHE A 72 4.00 0.39 -1.37
CA PHE A 72 3.72 -1.04 -1.24
C PHE A 72 4.64 -1.72 -0.22
N ALA A 73 5.94 -1.43 -0.28
CA ALA A 73 6.90 -1.98 0.68
C ALA A 73 6.51 -1.60 2.14
N MET A 74 6.12 -0.36 2.36
CA MET A 74 5.68 0.10 3.68
C MET A 74 4.36 -0.55 4.09
N ALA A 75 3.44 -0.73 3.16
CA ALA A 75 2.17 -1.42 3.42
C ALA A 75 2.41 -2.87 3.85
N LYS A 76 3.34 -3.57 3.22
CA LYS A 76 3.70 -4.93 3.63
C LYS A 76 4.25 -4.96 5.06
N LYS A 77 5.07 -3.98 5.43
CA LYS A 77 5.59 -3.85 6.81
C LYS A 77 4.45 -3.62 7.81
N LEU A 78 3.50 -2.77 7.45
CA LEU A 78 2.36 -2.50 8.33
C LEU A 78 1.50 -3.76 8.51
N LYS A 79 1.28 -4.51 7.43
CA LYS A 79 0.55 -5.76 7.49
C LYS A 79 1.25 -6.79 8.39
N GLU A 80 2.57 -6.86 8.35
CA GLU A 80 3.32 -7.76 9.25
C GLU A 80 3.07 -7.43 10.72
N LYS A 81 2.89 -6.15 11.04
CA LYS A 81 2.69 -5.70 12.42
C LYS A 81 1.24 -5.79 12.88
N GLN A 82 0.29 -5.53 11.99
CA GLN A 82 -1.13 -5.35 12.36
C GLN A 82 -2.08 -6.28 11.60
N GLY A 83 -1.57 -7.04 10.64
CA GLY A 83 -2.42 -7.86 9.77
C GLY A 83 -3.28 -7.00 8.86
N TRP A 84 -4.28 -7.63 8.25
CA TRP A 84 -5.24 -6.91 7.39
C TRP A 84 -6.11 -5.92 8.18
N ASN A 85 -6.10 -6.00 9.51
CA ASN A 85 -6.81 -5.05 10.36
C ASN A 85 -6.24 -3.62 10.27
N ALA A 86 -5.08 -3.42 9.66
CA ALA A 86 -4.58 -2.09 9.34
C ALA A 86 -5.50 -1.35 8.36
N TRP A 87 -6.29 -2.09 7.58
CA TRP A 87 -7.26 -1.57 6.62
C TRP A 87 -8.63 -2.18 6.92
N PRO A 88 -9.27 -1.84 8.07
CA PRO A 88 -10.40 -2.62 8.57
C PRO A 88 -11.63 -2.61 7.65
N GLN A 89 -11.98 -1.45 7.10
CA GLN A 89 -13.15 -1.36 6.24
C GLN A 89 -12.94 -2.05 4.90
N CYS A 90 -11.82 -1.76 4.24
CA CYS A 90 -11.53 -2.37 2.94
C CYS A 90 -11.24 -3.86 3.05
N SER A 91 -10.60 -4.29 4.13
CA SER A 91 -10.36 -5.72 4.34
C SER A 91 -11.66 -6.49 4.53
N ARG A 92 -12.64 -5.91 5.22
CA ARG A 92 -13.97 -6.53 5.34
C ARG A 92 -14.69 -6.56 3.98
N LYS A 93 -14.67 -5.45 3.25
CA LYS A 93 -15.33 -5.37 1.94
C LYS A 93 -14.76 -6.34 0.92
N THR A 94 -13.47 -6.63 1.00
CA THR A 94 -12.78 -7.50 0.07
C THR A 94 -12.68 -8.95 0.54
N GLY A 95 -13.20 -9.25 1.73
CA GLY A 95 -13.20 -10.60 2.25
C GLY A 95 -11.87 -11.07 2.84
N LEU A 96 -10.96 -10.17 3.16
CA LEU A 96 -9.66 -10.52 3.76
C LEU A 96 -9.74 -10.67 5.28
N ILE A 97 -10.78 -10.14 5.89
CA ILE A 97 -11.11 -10.37 7.31
C ILE A 97 -12.60 -10.56 7.50
#